data_e52812e47981d4f002a3fe87e1db7b4e
#
_entry.id   e52812e47981d4f002a3fe87e1db7b4e
#
_cell.length_a   1.000
_cell.length_b   1.000
_cell.length_c   1.000
_cell.angle_alpha   90.00
_cell.angle_beta   90.00
_cell.angle_gamma   90.00
#
_symmetry.space_group_name_H-M   'P 1'
#
loop_
_entity.id
_entity.type
_entity.pdbx_description
1 polymer ?
#
loop_
_entity_poly.entity_id
_entity_poly.type
_entity_poly.pdbx_seq_one_letter_code
_entity_poly.pdbx_strand_id
1 'polypeptide(L)'
;MVCANEPIQTTDNTSGLTRRRLTVEFNRPLWDKNSEAKEMIKLENGVVKGLWKDYLPGLVNWVLKMTTQEMREYLLDTYEKVPSLKKVRNEILLNSNNLVEWLQSEVVHEPNSVASVGKKIPAAKDAKERYCNSNHHLYASYCSYCEDTGSKSVGQKRFISLLLDCCKNQLALKDIYHFTKQGRPYIKGLVVRNSDQKLTEVPTILPENKLA
;
A
#
# COMPACT_ATOMS: atom_id res chain seq x y z
N MET A 1 -5.00 14.80 -13.97
CA MET A 1 -5.34 13.36 -14.07
C MET A 1 -4.23 12.69 -14.87
N VAL A 2 -3.75 11.54 -14.41
CA VAL A 2 -2.73 10.73 -15.10
C VAL A 2 -3.36 9.38 -15.39
N CYS A 3 -3.23 8.89 -16.62
CA CYS A 3 -3.68 7.56 -17.03
C CYS A 3 -2.44 6.71 -17.32
N ALA A 4 -2.36 5.51 -16.74
CA ALA A 4 -1.26 4.58 -16.94
C ALA A 4 -1.80 3.14 -16.89
N ASN A 5 -1.13 2.22 -17.58
CA ASN A 5 -1.49 0.80 -17.57
C ASN A 5 -0.96 0.08 -16.33
N GLU A 6 0.01 0.68 -15.65
CA GLU A 6 0.63 0.12 -14.45
C GLU A 6 0.65 1.16 -13.33
N PRO A 7 0.72 0.73 -12.05
CA PRO A 7 0.89 1.63 -10.94
C PRO A 7 2.13 2.51 -11.10
N ILE A 8 2.00 3.81 -10.84
CA ILE A 8 3.13 4.73 -10.91
C ILE A 8 4.14 4.33 -9.85
N GLN A 9 5.30 3.88 -10.27
CA GLN A 9 6.43 3.58 -9.41
C GLN A 9 7.02 4.87 -8.83
N THR A 10 7.37 4.86 -7.56
CA THR A 10 7.99 6.00 -6.88
C THR A 10 9.06 5.54 -5.90
N THR A 11 10.13 6.30 -5.82
CA THR A 11 11.16 6.15 -4.78
C THR A 11 10.76 6.83 -3.46
N ASP A 12 9.67 7.60 -3.47
CA ASP A 12 9.11 8.23 -2.28
C ASP A 12 8.14 7.27 -1.57
N ASN A 13 8.65 6.56 -0.58
CA ASN A 13 7.91 5.64 0.27
C ASN A 13 7.20 6.34 1.43
N THR A 14 7.09 7.68 1.41
CA THR A 14 6.36 8.43 2.45
C THR A 14 4.85 8.39 2.22
N SER A 15 4.08 8.56 3.27
CA SER A 15 2.61 8.63 3.19
C SER A 15 2.09 9.86 2.42
N GLY A 16 2.97 10.85 2.16
CA GLY A 16 2.59 12.12 1.53
C GLY A 16 1.99 11.97 0.14
N LEU A 17 2.62 11.17 -0.73
CA LEU A 17 2.09 10.88 -2.07
C LEU A 17 0.86 9.97 -2.00
N THR A 18 0.90 8.94 -1.18
CA THR A 18 -0.20 7.97 -1.03
C THR A 18 -1.50 8.63 -0.57
N ARG A 19 -1.43 9.62 0.34
CA ARG A 19 -2.62 10.37 0.81
C ARG A 19 -3.22 11.29 -0.24
N ARG A 20 -2.41 11.75 -1.21
CA ARG A 20 -2.84 12.70 -2.25
C ARG A 20 -3.24 12.01 -3.55
N ARG A 21 -3.01 10.71 -3.67
CA ARG A 21 -3.31 9.93 -4.85
C ARG A 21 -4.59 9.13 -4.64
N LEU A 22 -5.56 9.33 -5.50
CA LEU A 22 -6.71 8.47 -5.68
C LEU A 22 -6.54 7.71 -6.99
N THR A 23 -6.47 6.39 -6.93
CA THR A 23 -6.38 5.54 -8.11
C THR A 23 -7.72 4.87 -8.35
N VAL A 24 -8.21 5.01 -9.57
CA VAL A 24 -9.43 4.35 -10.04
C VAL A 24 -9.00 3.37 -11.13
N GLU A 25 -9.35 2.11 -10.95
CA GLU A 25 -9.03 1.04 -11.88
C GLU A 25 -10.18 0.83 -12.87
N PHE A 26 -9.86 0.72 -14.14
CA PHE A 26 -10.81 0.41 -15.22
C PHE A 26 -10.53 -1.00 -15.73
N ASN A 27 -11.23 -1.99 -15.19
CA ASN A 27 -10.97 -3.42 -15.45
C ASN A 27 -11.69 -3.96 -16.69
N ARG A 28 -12.50 -3.13 -17.36
CA ARG A 28 -13.19 -3.55 -18.58
C ARG A 28 -12.53 -2.92 -19.79
N PRO A 29 -12.11 -3.72 -20.77
CA PRO A 29 -11.67 -3.18 -22.05
C PRO A 29 -12.82 -2.38 -22.69
N LEU A 30 -12.51 -1.19 -23.18
CA LEU A 30 -13.48 -0.31 -23.83
C LEU A 30 -13.99 -0.85 -25.18
N TRP A 31 -13.28 -1.83 -25.75
CA TRP A 31 -13.65 -2.48 -27.01
C TRP A 31 -13.45 -3.99 -26.91
N ASP A 32 -14.40 -4.71 -27.45
CA ASP A 32 -14.22 -6.10 -27.84
C ASP A 32 -13.55 -6.12 -29.23
N LYS A 33 -12.72 -7.13 -29.53
CA LYS A 33 -12.01 -7.27 -30.80
C LYS A 33 -12.94 -7.26 -32.03
N ASN A 34 -14.23 -7.50 -31.83
CA ASN A 34 -15.26 -7.57 -32.87
C ASN A 34 -16.24 -6.37 -32.86
N SER A 35 -16.05 -5.37 -32.00
CA SER A 35 -16.91 -4.18 -31.97
C SER A 35 -16.13 -2.94 -32.35
N GLU A 36 -16.70 -2.12 -33.22
CA GLU A 36 -16.20 -0.77 -33.46
C GLU A 36 -16.14 -0.01 -32.13
N ALA A 37 -15.04 0.73 -31.92
CA ALA A 37 -14.90 1.55 -30.71
C ALA A 37 -16.06 2.55 -30.66
N LYS A 38 -17.01 2.32 -29.75
CA LYS A 38 -18.14 3.23 -29.58
C LYS A 38 -17.67 4.46 -28.82
N GLU A 39 -17.71 5.62 -29.50
CA GLU A 39 -17.45 6.90 -28.83
C GLU A 39 -18.46 7.11 -27.69
N MET A 40 -17.99 7.12 -26.45
CA MET A 40 -18.85 7.30 -25.28
C MET A 40 -19.41 8.73 -25.23
N ILE A 41 -18.55 9.71 -25.40
CA ILE A 41 -18.88 11.14 -25.45
C ILE A 41 -17.92 11.81 -26.43
N LYS A 42 -18.48 12.61 -27.34
CA LYS A 42 -17.74 13.45 -28.26
C LYS A 42 -18.38 14.82 -28.33
N LEU A 43 -17.57 15.85 -28.36
CA LEU A 43 -18.05 17.21 -28.61
C LEU A 43 -17.74 17.59 -30.06
N GLU A 44 -18.76 17.74 -30.89
CA GLU A 44 -18.64 18.16 -32.26
C GLU A 44 -19.45 19.45 -32.51
N ASN A 45 -18.78 20.50 -32.91
CA ASN A 45 -19.41 21.82 -33.21
C ASN A 45 -20.29 22.34 -32.03
N GLY A 46 -19.84 22.14 -30.79
CA GLY A 46 -20.59 22.52 -29.59
C GLY A 46 -21.75 21.58 -29.22
N VAL A 47 -21.96 20.50 -29.96
CA VAL A 47 -23.01 19.52 -29.68
C VAL A 47 -22.40 18.24 -29.11
N VAL A 48 -22.94 17.77 -27.98
CA VAL A 48 -22.54 16.48 -27.39
C VAL A 48 -23.15 15.35 -28.18
N LYS A 49 -22.28 14.43 -28.68
CA LYS A 49 -22.65 13.16 -29.33
C LYS A 49 -22.10 11.98 -28.55
N GLY A 50 -22.50 10.78 -28.91
CA GLY A 50 -22.00 9.54 -28.34
C GLY A 50 -23.04 8.80 -27.50
N LEU A 51 -22.65 7.62 -27.03
CA LEU A 51 -23.54 6.67 -26.36
C LEU A 51 -24.15 7.23 -25.06
N TRP A 52 -23.41 8.11 -24.37
CA TRP A 52 -23.78 8.63 -23.05
C TRP A 52 -24.42 10.03 -23.07
N LYS A 53 -24.65 10.60 -24.27
CA LYS A 53 -25.18 11.98 -24.40
C LYS A 53 -26.48 12.18 -23.62
N ASP A 54 -27.39 11.19 -23.67
CA ASP A 54 -28.72 11.29 -23.05
C ASP A 54 -28.68 11.07 -21.53
N TYR A 55 -27.59 10.48 -21.00
CA TYR A 55 -27.38 10.24 -19.56
C TYR A 55 -26.62 11.37 -18.87
N LEU A 56 -25.91 12.22 -19.63
CA LEU A 56 -25.12 13.34 -19.06
C LEU A 56 -25.94 14.29 -18.19
N PRO A 57 -27.13 14.75 -18.59
CA PRO A 57 -27.94 15.64 -17.75
C PRO A 57 -28.31 15.00 -16.41
N GLY A 58 -28.58 13.68 -16.41
CA GLY A 58 -28.87 12.93 -15.20
C GLY A 58 -27.66 12.83 -14.28
N LEU A 59 -26.47 12.56 -14.82
CA LEU A 59 -25.21 12.53 -14.08
C LEU A 59 -24.88 13.90 -13.47
N VAL A 60 -25.00 14.98 -14.26
CA VAL A 60 -24.76 16.33 -13.78
C VAL A 60 -25.73 16.69 -12.64
N ASN A 61 -27.03 16.42 -12.82
CA ASN A 61 -28.02 16.64 -11.80
C ASN A 61 -27.76 15.83 -10.52
N TRP A 62 -27.29 14.58 -10.65
CA TRP A 62 -26.91 13.75 -9.52
C TRP A 62 -25.72 14.35 -8.75
N VAL A 63 -24.67 14.79 -9.46
CA VAL A 63 -23.51 15.44 -8.84
C VAL A 63 -23.91 16.76 -8.16
N LEU A 64 -24.74 17.59 -8.81
CA LEU A 64 -25.19 18.87 -8.27
C LEU A 64 -26.14 18.74 -7.06
N LYS A 65 -26.78 17.58 -6.88
CA LYS A 65 -27.60 17.30 -5.69
C LYS A 65 -26.80 16.92 -4.47
N MET A 66 -25.52 16.57 -4.63
CA MET A 66 -24.66 16.28 -3.48
C MET A 66 -24.49 17.49 -2.60
N THR A 67 -24.74 17.33 -1.33
CA THR A 67 -24.46 18.36 -0.33
C THR A 67 -22.96 18.53 -0.11
N THR A 68 -22.55 19.70 0.35
CA THR A 68 -21.14 19.94 0.72
C THR A 68 -20.64 18.94 1.77
N GLN A 69 -21.52 18.49 2.67
CA GLN A 69 -21.20 17.51 3.69
C GLN A 69 -20.92 16.14 3.05
N GLU A 70 -21.77 15.65 2.17
CA GLU A 70 -21.57 14.39 1.45
C GLU A 70 -20.29 14.41 0.61
N MET A 71 -20.03 15.50 -0.13
CA MET A 71 -18.79 15.65 -0.88
C MET A 71 -17.55 15.56 0.03
N ARG A 72 -17.60 16.20 1.19
CA ARG A 72 -16.53 16.15 2.17
C ARG A 72 -16.29 14.73 2.70
N GLU A 73 -17.34 14.01 3.04
CA GLU A 73 -17.26 12.61 3.49
C GLU A 73 -16.66 11.71 2.41
N TYR A 74 -17.10 11.83 1.16
CA TYR A 74 -16.53 11.05 0.06
C TYR A 74 -15.05 11.38 -0.18
N LEU A 75 -14.61 12.62 0.01
CA LEU A 75 -13.20 13.00 -0.18
C LEU A 75 -12.31 12.60 1.00
N LEU A 76 -12.78 12.68 2.23
CA LEU A 76 -12.00 12.37 3.42
C LEU A 76 -12.01 10.88 3.75
N ASP A 77 -13.16 10.23 3.58
CA ASP A 77 -13.39 8.83 3.93
C ASP A 77 -13.61 7.95 2.70
N THR A 78 -12.97 8.30 1.58
CA THR A 78 -13.14 7.63 0.26
C THR A 78 -13.03 6.12 0.37
N TYR A 79 -12.04 5.63 1.08
CA TYR A 79 -11.76 4.19 1.17
C TYR A 79 -12.71 3.43 2.09
N GLU A 80 -13.37 4.11 3.01
CA GLU A 80 -14.43 3.52 3.86
C GLU A 80 -15.78 3.52 3.13
N LYS A 81 -16.05 4.57 2.35
CA LYS A 81 -17.28 4.72 1.56
C LYS A 81 -17.29 3.86 0.28
N VAL A 82 -16.11 3.60 -0.29
CA VAL A 82 -15.96 2.84 -1.55
C VAL A 82 -14.97 1.69 -1.37
N PRO A 83 -15.42 0.51 -0.90
CA PRO A 83 -14.54 -0.63 -0.59
C PRO A 83 -13.69 -1.11 -1.76
N SER A 84 -14.18 -1.00 -3.00
CA SER A 84 -13.42 -1.34 -4.21
C SER A 84 -12.16 -0.49 -4.37
N LEU A 85 -12.21 0.79 -4.03
CA LEU A 85 -11.03 1.67 -4.06
C LEU A 85 -10.04 1.35 -2.93
N LYS A 86 -10.51 0.86 -1.78
CA LYS A 86 -9.65 0.37 -0.69
C LYS A 86 -8.83 -0.83 -1.14
N LYS A 87 -9.47 -1.78 -1.85
CA LYS A 87 -8.79 -2.94 -2.42
C LYS A 87 -7.68 -2.52 -3.39
N VAL A 88 -8.02 -1.70 -4.38
CA VAL A 88 -7.07 -1.17 -5.37
C VAL A 88 -5.91 -0.44 -4.70
N ARG A 89 -6.19 0.38 -3.68
CA ARG A 89 -5.14 1.06 -2.91
C ARG A 89 -4.18 0.08 -2.26
N ASN A 90 -4.69 -0.98 -1.62
CA ASN A 90 -3.85 -1.97 -0.94
C ASN A 90 -2.97 -2.74 -1.94
N GLU A 91 -3.52 -3.13 -3.08
CA GLU A 91 -2.78 -3.79 -4.16
C GLU A 91 -1.66 -2.88 -4.72
N ILE A 92 -1.96 -1.60 -4.93
CA ILE A 92 -0.95 -0.64 -5.36
C ILE A 92 0.13 -0.42 -4.31
N LEU A 93 -0.22 -0.36 -3.03
CA LEU A 93 0.77 -0.24 -1.95
C LEU A 93 1.71 -1.43 -1.92
N LEU A 94 1.19 -2.65 -2.05
CA LEU A 94 2.01 -3.86 -2.15
C LEU A 94 2.95 -3.80 -3.35
N ASN A 95 2.43 -3.49 -4.53
CA ASN A 95 3.19 -3.54 -5.78
C ASN A 95 4.17 -2.35 -5.98
N SER A 96 4.01 -1.26 -5.23
CA SER A 96 4.82 -0.05 -5.40
C SER A 96 5.75 0.28 -4.24
N ASN A 97 5.69 -0.47 -3.14
CA ASN A 97 6.45 -0.18 -1.93
C ASN A 97 7.02 -1.47 -1.32
N ASN A 98 8.29 -1.73 -1.57
CA ASN A 98 9.00 -2.90 -1.05
C ASN A 98 9.01 -3.02 0.49
N LEU A 99 8.83 -1.90 1.21
CA LEU A 99 8.68 -1.92 2.66
C LEU A 99 7.33 -2.51 3.08
N VAL A 100 6.25 -2.20 2.35
CA VAL A 100 4.91 -2.76 2.61
C VAL A 100 4.88 -4.23 2.24
N GLU A 101 5.48 -4.60 1.13
CA GLU A 101 5.59 -5.97 0.67
C GLU A 101 6.37 -6.84 1.69
N TRP A 102 7.52 -6.34 2.18
CA TRP A 102 8.28 -6.97 3.27
C TRP A 102 7.44 -7.09 4.54
N LEU A 103 6.72 -6.03 4.94
CA LEU A 103 5.84 -6.08 6.11
C LEU A 103 4.78 -7.19 6.00
N GLN A 104 4.21 -7.38 4.82
CA GLN A 104 3.19 -8.39 4.56
C GLN A 104 3.77 -9.82 4.57
N SER A 105 4.97 -10.01 4.02
CA SER A 105 5.58 -11.34 3.88
C SER A 105 6.34 -11.78 5.13
N GLU A 106 7.08 -10.88 5.77
CA GLU A 106 8.08 -11.21 6.77
C GLU A 106 7.74 -10.75 8.19
N VAL A 107 6.67 -9.98 8.39
CA VAL A 107 6.40 -9.36 9.69
C VAL A 107 4.99 -9.70 10.19
N VAL A 108 4.87 -9.87 11.51
CA VAL A 108 3.61 -10.10 12.21
C VAL A 108 3.31 -8.93 13.13
N HIS A 109 2.06 -8.50 13.17
CA HIS A 109 1.57 -7.51 14.11
C HIS A 109 1.17 -8.19 15.43
N GLU A 110 1.97 -7.98 16.47
CA GLU A 110 1.72 -8.47 17.83
C GLU A 110 1.83 -7.31 18.83
N PRO A 111 0.71 -6.73 19.30
CA PRO A 111 0.69 -5.50 20.09
C PRO A 111 1.56 -5.52 21.36
N ASN A 112 1.74 -6.68 21.98
CA ASN A 112 2.51 -6.84 23.22
C ASN A 112 3.97 -7.21 23.01
N SER A 113 4.36 -7.53 21.79
CA SER A 113 5.71 -7.98 21.48
C SER A 113 6.65 -6.81 21.19
N VAL A 114 7.94 -7.04 21.38
CA VAL A 114 9.01 -6.06 21.16
C VAL A 114 10.09 -6.72 20.33
N ALA A 115 10.42 -6.13 19.20
CA ALA A 115 11.52 -6.57 18.35
C ALA A 115 12.67 -5.55 18.31
N SER A 116 13.90 -6.05 18.28
CA SER A 116 15.07 -5.22 18.01
C SER A 116 15.09 -4.82 16.54
N VAL A 117 15.45 -3.57 16.27
CA VAL A 117 15.67 -3.12 14.88
C VAL A 117 16.89 -3.80 14.27
N GLY A 118 17.95 -3.99 15.04
CA GLY A 118 19.21 -4.59 14.57
C GLY A 118 20.00 -3.69 13.62
N LYS A 119 21.02 -4.25 13.00
CA LYS A 119 21.88 -3.56 12.02
C LYS A 119 21.92 -4.37 10.73
N LYS A 120 22.16 -3.73 9.59
CA LYS A 120 22.56 -4.44 8.37
C LYS A 120 23.87 -5.20 8.66
N ILE A 121 23.87 -6.50 8.43
CA ILE A 121 25.07 -7.31 8.54
C ILE A 121 25.79 -7.16 7.20
N PRO A 122 27.00 -6.64 7.16
CA PRO A 122 27.81 -6.70 5.95
C PRO A 122 27.95 -8.15 5.57
N ALA A 123 27.95 -8.47 4.28
CA ALA A 123 27.94 -9.82 3.74
C ALA A 123 28.75 -10.76 4.65
N ALA A 124 28.03 -11.48 5.50
CA ALA A 124 28.64 -12.30 6.52
C ALA A 124 29.40 -13.41 5.79
N LYS A 125 30.64 -13.68 6.20
CA LYS A 125 31.41 -14.80 5.68
C LYS A 125 30.71 -16.13 5.93
N ASP A 126 29.77 -16.14 6.89
CA ASP A 126 28.96 -17.29 7.24
C ASP A 126 27.46 -17.00 6.99
N ALA A 127 26.87 -17.72 6.04
CA ALA A 127 25.45 -17.63 5.69
C ALA A 127 24.52 -17.93 6.88
N LYS A 128 24.96 -18.79 7.82
CA LYS A 128 24.17 -19.16 9.01
C LYS A 128 24.02 -17.99 9.99
N GLU A 129 25.06 -17.20 10.20
CA GLU A 129 25.01 -16.01 11.05
C GLU A 129 24.12 -14.91 10.47
N ARG A 130 24.17 -14.74 9.14
CA ARG A 130 23.29 -13.83 8.40
C ARG A 130 21.82 -14.22 8.56
N TYR A 131 21.50 -15.50 8.44
CA TYR A 131 20.16 -16.04 8.56
C TYR A 131 19.56 -15.86 9.97
N CYS A 132 20.33 -16.20 11.00
CA CYS A 132 19.88 -16.04 12.40
C CYS A 132 19.51 -14.60 12.76
N ASN A 133 20.24 -13.60 12.25
CA ASN A 133 19.98 -12.21 12.54
C ASN A 133 18.79 -11.66 11.74
N SER A 134 18.57 -12.11 10.51
CA SER A 134 17.40 -11.71 9.72
C SER A 134 16.10 -12.22 10.31
N ASN A 135 16.12 -13.35 11.01
CA ASN A 135 14.94 -13.92 11.66
C ASN A 135 14.55 -13.27 13.00
N HIS A 136 15.41 -12.42 13.57
CA HIS A 136 15.16 -11.81 14.89
C HIS A 136 15.16 -10.28 14.89
N HIS A 137 15.68 -9.65 13.85
CA HIS A 137 15.86 -8.21 13.80
C HIS A 137 15.17 -7.60 12.58
N LEU A 138 14.27 -6.64 12.80
CA LEU A 138 13.45 -6.04 11.75
C LEU A 138 14.26 -5.44 10.59
N TYR A 139 15.31 -4.66 10.89
CA TYR A 139 16.11 -4.05 9.84
C TYR A 139 17.01 -5.06 9.11
N ALA A 140 17.52 -6.06 9.80
CA ALA A 140 18.30 -7.13 9.17
C ALA A 140 17.42 -7.96 8.23
N SER A 141 16.20 -8.32 8.66
CA SER A 141 15.18 -8.98 7.82
C SER A 141 14.85 -8.15 6.58
N TYR A 142 14.56 -6.86 6.75
CA TYR A 142 14.29 -5.96 5.63
C TYR A 142 15.46 -5.87 4.63
N CYS A 143 16.70 -5.81 5.12
CA CYS A 143 17.87 -5.80 4.24
C CYS A 143 18.03 -7.10 3.47
N SER A 144 17.81 -8.27 4.12
CA SER A 144 17.82 -9.57 3.46
C SER A 144 16.75 -9.65 2.37
N TYR A 145 15.54 -9.26 2.71
CA TYR A 145 14.43 -9.20 1.76
C TYR A 145 14.74 -8.32 0.53
N CYS A 146 15.31 -7.14 0.75
CA CYS A 146 15.71 -6.27 -0.35
C CYS A 146 16.81 -6.90 -1.24
N GLU A 147 17.75 -7.62 -0.66
CA GLU A 147 18.79 -8.34 -1.42
C GLU A 147 18.18 -9.48 -2.25
N ASP A 148 17.26 -10.24 -1.66
CA ASP A 148 16.61 -11.38 -2.31
C ASP A 148 15.68 -10.94 -3.47
N THR A 149 15.03 -9.78 -3.32
CA THR A 149 14.16 -9.18 -4.36
C THR A 149 14.90 -8.27 -5.34
N GLY A 150 16.21 -8.11 -5.23
CA GLY A 150 17.01 -7.22 -6.06
C GLY A 150 16.74 -5.73 -5.82
N SER A 151 16.09 -5.39 -4.70
CA SER A 151 15.73 -4.03 -4.33
C SER A 151 16.83 -3.36 -3.50
N LYS A 152 16.85 -2.01 -3.46
CA LYS A 152 17.84 -1.27 -2.69
C LYS A 152 17.31 -0.93 -1.29
N SER A 153 17.98 -1.43 -0.24
CA SER A 153 17.63 -1.11 1.14
C SER A 153 17.97 0.35 1.50
N VAL A 154 17.11 1.00 2.29
CA VAL A 154 17.37 2.33 2.84
C VAL A 154 18.21 2.24 4.12
N GLY A 155 18.83 3.35 4.55
CA GLY A 155 19.60 3.38 5.81
C GLY A 155 18.71 3.20 7.05
N GLN A 156 19.25 2.61 8.12
CA GLN A 156 18.51 2.21 9.33
C GLN A 156 17.65 3.34 9.95
N LYS A 157 18.17 4.56 10.05
CA LYS A 157 17.39 5.70 10.59
C LYS A 157 16.18 6.02 9.71
N ARG A 158 16.37 6.02 8.39
CA ARG A 158 15.28 6.25 7.42
C ARG A 158 14.30 5.09 7.43
N PHE A 159 14.77 3.85 7.56
CA PHE A 159 13.91 2.67 7.70
C PHE A 159 12.94 2.81 8.88
N ILE A 160 13.42 3.17 10.07
CA ILE A 160 12.58 3.36 11.26
C ILE A 160 11.51 4.43 10.99
N SER A 161 11.90 5.56 10.42
CA SER A 161 10.97 6.65 10.10
C SER A 161 9.89 6.22 9.09
N LEU A 162 10.29 5.55 8.01
CA LEU A 162 9.37 5.05 6.98
C LEU A 162 8.45 3.94 7.51
N LEU A 163 8.98 3.03 8.33
CA LEU A 163 8.23 1.96 8.96
C LEU A 163 7.12 2.51 9.86
N LEU A 164 7.44 3.47 10.72
CA LEU A 164 6.46 4.09 11.61
C LEU A 164 5.42 4.91 10.83
N ASP A 165 5.83 5.63 9.79
CA ASP A 165 4.92 6.36 8.91
C ASP A 165 3.98 5.41 8.18
N CYS A 166 4.50 4.32 7.62
CA CYS A 166 3.73 3.29 6.96
C CYS A 166 2.69 2.66 7.92
N CYS A 167 3.13 2.20 9.08
CA CYS A 167 2.25 1.56 10.05
C CYS A 167 1.12 2.49 10.53
N LYS A 168 1.44 3.75 10.87
CA LYS A 168 0.46 4.70 11.39
C LYS A 168 -0.48 5.26 10.34
N ASN A 169 0.08 5.71 9.22
CA ASN A 169 -0.65 6.52 8.24
C ASN A 169 -1.19 5.70 7.06
N GLN A 170 -0.60 4.55 6.74
CA GLN A 170 -1.04 3.71 5.63
C GLN A 170 -1.81 2.48 6.10
N LEU A 171 -1.36 1.84 7.18
CA LEU A 171 -1.96 0.61 7.71
C LEU A 171 -2.86 0.84 8.93
N ALA A 172 -2.96 2.07 9.43
CA ALA A 172 -3.76 2.48 10.59
C ALA A 172 -3.45 1.70 11.90
N LEU A 173 -2.23 1.20 12.06
CA LEU A 173 -1.77 0.50 13.27
C LEU A 173 -1.31 1.53 14.31
N LYS A 174 -2.13 1.78 15.34
CA LYS A 174 -1.91 2.86 16.31
C LYS A 174 -1.00 2.50 17.46
N ASP A 175 -0.83 1.22 17.74
CA ASP A 175 -0.09 0.65 18.88
C ASP A 175 1.40 0.43 18.61
N ILE A 176 1.89 0.81 17.43
CA ILE A 176 3.28 0.67 17.04
C ILE A 176 4.06 1.93 17.39
N TYR A 177 5.14 1.75 18.15
CA TYR A 177 6.05 2.83 18.48
C TYR A 177 7.51 2.38 18.64
N HIS A 178 8.41 3.31 18.37
CA HIS A 178 9.86 3.15 18.53
C HIS A 178 10.31 3.64 19.90
N PHE A 179 11.24 2.92 20.51
CA PHE A 179 11.95 3.34 21.72
C PHE A 179 13.41 2.84 21.71
N THR A 180 14.21 3.39 22.60
CA THR A 180 15.61 3.00 22.74
C THR A 180 15.83 2.40 24.14
N LYS A 181 16.48 1.24 24.19
CA LYS A 181 16.88 0.59 25.44
C LYS A 181 18.37 0.24 25.35
N GLN A 182 19.16 0.68 26.32
CA GLN A 182 20.62 0.48 26.35
C GLN A 182 21.32 0.89 25.04
N GLY A 183 20.94 2.04 24.46
CA GLY A 183 21.49 2.54 23.22
C GLY A 183 21.09 1.79 21.94
N ARG A 184 20.21 0.79 22.04
CA ARG A 184 19.72 0.01 20.90
C ARG A 184 18.27 0.37 20.56
N PRO A 185 17.92 0.52 19.27
CA PRO A 185 16.55 0.81 18.85
C PRO A 185 15.68 -0.44 18.88
N TYR A 186 14.46 -0.29 19.37
CA TYR A 186 13.41 -1.31 19.43
C TYR A 186 12.09 -0.76 18.87
N ILE A 187 11.26 -1.66 18.36
CA ILE A 187 9.89 -1.36 17.95
C ILE A 187 8.95 -2.31 18.70
N LYS A 188 7.93 -1.72 19.33
CA LYS A 188 6.82 -2.48 19.91
C LYS A 188 5.74 -2.69 18.88
N GLY A 189 5.05 -3.84 18.97
CA GLY A 189 3.91 -4.16 18.12
C GLY A 189 4.24 -4.92 16.85
N LEU A 190 5.53 -5.11 16.51
CA LEU A 190 5.98 -5.84 15.33
C LEU A 190 7.03 -6.88 15.69
N VAL A 191 6.93 -8.05 15.08
CA VAL A 191 7.94 -9.12 15.16
C VAL A 191 8.21 -9.71 13.78
N VAL A 192 9.44 -10.20 13.55
CA VAL A 192 9.75 -10.98 12.35
C VAL A 192 9.08 -12.33 12.47
N ARG A 193 8.41 -12.76 11.41
CA ARG A 193 7.74 -14.06 11.36
C ARG A 193 8.75 -15.20 11.44
N ASN A 194 8.45 -16.21 12.24
CA ASN A 194 9.23 -17.43 12.31
C ASN A 194 8.93 -18.32 11.10
N SER A 195 9.95 -19.07 10.63
CA SER A 195 9.83 -20.01 9.51
C SER A 195 8.76 -21.09 9.70
N ASP A 196 8.44 -21.42 10.95
CA ASP A 196 7.46 -22.45 11.29
C ASP A 196 6.01 -21.95 11.26
N GLN A 197 5.79 -20.62 11.19
CA GLN A 197 4.46 -20.03 11.13
C GLN A 197 3.98 -19.99 9.68
N LYS A 198 2.85 -20.66 9.40
CA LYS A 198 2.20 -20.60 8.08
C LYS A 198 1.56 -19.23 7.87
N LEU A 199 1.54 -18.74 6.61
CA LEU A 199 0.90 -17.48 6.22
C LEU A 199 -0.58 -17.40 6.63
N THR A 200 -1.27 -18.54 6.67
CA THR A 200 -2.69 -18.65 7.04
C THR A 200 -2.95 -18.62 8.55
N GLU A 201 -1.92 -18.85 9.36
CA GLU A 201 -2.04 -18.94 10.83
C GLU A 201 -1.62 -17.65 11.55
N VAL A 202 -0.99 -16.73 10.80
CA VAL A 202 -0.42 -15.51 11.37
C VAL A 202 -1.28 -14.32 10.94
N PRO A 203 -1.71 -13.44 11.89
CA PRO A 203 -2.42 -12.23 11.51
C PRO A 203 -1.55 -11.36 10.59
N THR A 204 -2.04 -11.11 9.38
CA THR A 204 -1.39 -10.25 8.41
C THR A 204 -1.59 -8.78 8.78
N ILE A 205 -0.62 -7.94 8.47
CA ILE A 205 -0.71 -6.49 8.72
C ILE A 205 -1.81 -5.85 7.87
N LEU A 206 -1.95 -6.31 6.64
CA LEU A 206 -3.05 -5.92 5.77
C LEU A 206 -4.24 -6.87 6.01
N PRO A 207 -5.45 -6.35 6.22
CA PRO A 207 -6.62 -7.22 6.35
C PRO A 207 -6.72 -8.08 5.09
N GLU A 208 -6.83 -9.39 5.31
CA GLU A 208 -7.18 -10.30 4.21
C GLU A 208 -8.42 -9.74 3.53
N ASN A 209 -8.35 -9.58 2.21
CA ASN A 209 -9.54 -9.33 1.42
C ASN A 209 -10.40 -10.59 1.57
N LYS A 210 -11.31 -10.59 2.53
CA LYS A 210 -12.42 -11.52 2.49
C LYS A 210 -13.13 -11.23 1.18
N LEU A 211 -12.81 -12.04 0.18
CA LEU A 211 -13.56 -12.12 -1.05
C LEU A 211 -14.98 -12.52 -0.62
N ALA A 212 -15.87 -11.54 -0.59
CA ALA A 212 -17.30 -11.77 -0.53
C ALA A 212 -17.80 -12.01 -1.94
#